data_e265f3980029f73b82fd707a600dbf29
#
_entry.id   e265f3980029f73b82fd707a600dbf29
#
_cell.length_a   1.000
_cell.length_b   1.000
_cell.length_c   1.000
_cell.angle_alpha   90.00
_cell.angle_beta   90.00
_cell.angle_gamma   90.00
#
_symmetry.space_group_name_H-M   'P 1'
#
loop_
_entity.id
_entity.type
_entity.pdbx_description
1 polymer ?
#
loop_
_entity_poly.entity_id
_entity_poly.type
_entity_poly.pdbx_seq_one_letter_code
_entity_poly.pdbx_strand_id
1 'polypeptide(L)'
;TTDDDAEFTVETIMATGPHGGFRGPQLAIAFRLVAGELDRGSTVTITHGDRSGGGPGIQVPSSESERMPLPLYIDLDGSSEWRPLPITPFVITGGATTGVHGFAPSVVEPGENFELSIRAEDRFFNRATGTIPAFEVVVNGEVMATTSAGSDAITVLDMSLPAPGTYWISLRSEDGSISGEGNPILVENNPEDRIYWGDTHGHSGYSEGIGTVDYFMRFARDDARLDFVTHSEHDVWLDAGEWELIRRASAEYDEPGKF
;
A
#
# COMPACT_ATOMS: atom_id res chain seq x y z
N THR A 1 11.12 -6.46 29.20
CA THR A 1 11.48 -5.98 30.56
C THR A 1 10.22 -5.59 31.31
N THR A 2 10.26 -5.67 32.61
CA THR A 2 9.19 -5.25 33.52
C THR A 2 9.75 -4.28 34.55
N ASP A 3 8.86 -3.57 35.22
CA ASP A 3 9.19 -2.66 36.34
C ASP A 3 9.25 -3.42 37.68
N ASP A 4 8.75 -4.66 37.71
CA ASP A 4 8.63 -5.52 38.88
C ASP A 4 9.61 -6.70 38.84
N ASP A 5 9.69 -7.46 39.93
CA ASP A 5 10.49 -8.67 40.03
C ASP A 5 9.90 -9.86 39.23
N ALA A 6 9.12 -9.57 38.20
CA ALA A 6 8.48 -10.56 37.37
C ALA A 6 9.45 -11.14 36.32
N GLU A 7 9.52 -12.48 36.27
CA GLU A 7 10.34 -13.20 35.29
C GLU A 7 9.49 -13.84 34.21
N PHE A 8 9.91 -13.66 32.96
CA PHE A 8 9.23 -14.23 31.79
C PHE A 8 10.11 -15.20 31.04
N THR A 9 9.51 -16.28 30.57
CA THR A 9 10.05 -17.08 29.47
C THR A 9 9.42 -16.66 28.16
N VAL A 10 10.18 -16.83 27.07
CA VAL A 10 9.74 -16.55 25.70
C VAL A 10 9.72 -17.84 24.92
N GLU A 11 8.60 -18.17 24.33
CA GLU A 11 8.42 -19.39 23.54
C GLU A 11 7.69 -19.09 22.22
N THR A 12 7.96 -19.88 21.20
CA THR A 12 7.19 -19.85 19.96
C THR A 12 6.07 -20.86 20.06
N ILE A 13 4.86 -20.42 19.82
CA ILE A 13 3.66 -21.25 19.85
C ILE A 13 2.92 -21.21 18.51
N MET A 14 2.07 -22.20 18.27
CA MET A 14 1.11 -22.17 17.19
C MET A 14 -0.18 -21.52 17.69
N ALA A 15 -0.50 -20.36 17.17
CA ALA A 15 -1.74 -19.66 17.50
C ALA A 15 -2.81 -19.93 16.43
N THR A 16 -4.07 -19.79 16.81
CA THR A 16 -5.18 -19.78 15.86
C THR A 16 -4.98 -18.63 14.88
N GLY A 17 -5.00 -18.93 13.60
CA GLY A 17 -4.88 -17.93 12.54
C GLY A 17 -6.11 -17.03 12.42
N PRO A 18 -6.06 -16.03 11.53
CA PRO A 18 -7.19 -15.16 11.22
C PRO A 18 -8.47 -15.95 10.87
N HIS A 19 -9.62 -15.31 11.04
CA HIS A 19 -10.93 -15.91 10.77
C HIS A 19 -11.17 -17.24 11.50
N GLY A 20 -10.81 -17.29 12.79
CA GLY A 20 -11.00 -18.49 13.62
C GLY A 20 -10.11 -19.67 13.23
N GLY A 21 -8.98 -19.42 12.58
CA GLY A 21 -8.06 -20.45 12.11
C GLY A 21 -8.37 -20.98 10.72
N PHE A 22 -9.29 -20.37 10.00
CA PHE A 22 -9.65 -20.78 8.64
C PHE A 22 -8.45 -20.71 7.68
N ARG A 23 -7.57 -19.73 7.89
CA ARG A 23 -6.29 -19.61 7.16
C ARG A 23 -5.18 -20.50 7.72
N GLY A 24 -5.49 -21.38 8.64
CA GLY A 24 -4.55 -22.24 9.34
C GLY A 24 -3.85 -21.55 10.51
N PRO A 25 -3.17 -22.33 11.36
CA PRO A 25 -2.46 -21.81 12.51
C PRO A 25 -1.23 -21.00 12.06
N GLN A 26 -0.92 -19.96 12.81
CA GLN A 26 0.24 -19.10 12.61
C GLN A 26 1.19 -19.17 13.80
N LEU A 27 2.48 -18.95 13.53
CA LEU A 27 3.47 -18.82 14.59
C LEU A 27 3.23 -17.52 15.37
N ALA A 28 3.20 -17.62 16.68
CA ALA A 28 3.13 -16.48 17.59
C ALA A 28 4.22 -16.61 18.66
N ILE A 29 4.61 -15.48 19.22
CA ILE A 29 5.56 -15.43 20.33
C ILE A 29 4.74 -15.26 21.62
N ALA A 30 4.86 -16.19 22.54
CA ALA A 30 4.26 -16.12 23.86
C ALA A 30 5.29 -15.73 24.91
N PHE A 31 4.92 -14.79 25.75
CA PHE A 31 5.66 -14.38 26.95
C PHE A 31 4.92 -14.93 28.15
N ARG A 32 5.51 -15.93 28.82
CA ARG A 32 4.90 -16.61 29.96
C ARG A 32 5.54 -16.13 31.23
N LEU A 33 4.75 -15.59 32.17
CA LEU A 33 5.19 -15.28 33.52
C LEU A 33 5.51 -16.60 34.25
N VAL A 34 6.73 -16.74 34.73
CA VAL A 34 7.22 -17.99 35.41
C VAL A 34 7.58 -17.76 36.87
N ALA A 35 7.85 -16.53 37.28
CA ALA A 35 8.09 -16.15 38.65
C ALA A 35 7.68 -14.70 38.90
N GLY A 36 7.38 -14.38 40.16
CA GLY A 36 6.89 -13.06 40.54
C GLY A 36 5.42 -12.83 40.18
N GLU A 37 4.99 -11.61 40.29
CA GLU A 37 3.63 -11.17 40.00
C GLU A 37 3.63 -9.80 39.33
N LEU A 38 2.57 -9.45 38.66
CA LEU A 38 2.33 -8.12 38.07
C LEU A 38 1.19 -7.46 38.82
N ASP A 39 1.48 -6.33 39.44
CA ASP A 39 0.49 -5.54 40.14
C ASP A 39 -0.29 -4.65 39.20
N ARG A 40 -1.36 -4.05 39.70
CA ARG A 40 -2.11 -3.03 38.96
C ARG A 40 -1.23 -1.81 38.69
N GLY A 41 -0.93 -1.56 37.46
CA GLY A 41 -0.09 -0.46 37.01
C GLY A 41 1.32 -0.90 36.60
N SER A 42 1.66 -2.18 36.78
CA SER A 42 2.91 -2.74 36.28
C SER A 42 2.98 -2.63 34.76
N THR A 43 4.19 -2.40 34.24
CA THR A 43 4.45 -2.27 32.81
C THR A 43 5.27 -3.46 32.29
N VAL A 44 4.79 -4.06 31.22
CA VAL A 44 5.56 -5.06 30.45
C VAL A 44 5.96 -4.41 29.12
N THR A 45 7.25 -4.26 28.89
CA THR A 45 7.78 -3.69 27.64
C THR A 45 8.28 -4.80 26.73
N ILE A 46 7.69 -4.92 25.56
CA ILE A 46 8.09 -5.80 24.47
C ILE A 46 8.75 -4.98 23.39
N THR A 47 10.04 -5.23 23.12
CA THR A 47 10.78 -4.53 22.07
C THR A 47 10.93 -5.44 20.87
N HIS A 48 10.26 -5.08 19.77
CA HIS A 48 10.42 -5.77 18.49
C HIS A 48 11.73 -5.40 17.82
N GLY A 49 12.47 -6.41 17.36
CA GLY A 49 13.71 -6.20 16.63
C GLY A 49 14.91 -5.75 17.47
N ASP A 50 14.87 -5.97 18.78
CA ASP A 50 16.00 -5.68 19.65
C ASP A 50 17.24 -6.49 19.21
N ARG A 51 18.35 -5.76 18.99
CA ARG A 51 19.63 -6.32 18.59
C ARG A 51 20.67 -6.39 19.72
N SER A 52 20.32 -5.92 20.91
CA SER A 52 21.26 -5.88 22.05
C SER A 52 21.79 -7.25 22.43
N GLY A 53 20.98 -8.30 22.21
CA GLY A 53 21.38 -9.70 22.40
C GLY A 53 22.01 -10.37 21.18
N GLY A 54 22.41 -9.62 20.12
CA GLY A 54 22.99 -10.18 18.91
C GLY A 54 21.99 -10.77 17.90
N GLY A 55 20.70 -10.55 18.10
CA GLY A 55 19.64 -10.98 17.18
C GLY A 55 19.68 -10.21 15.83
N PRO A 56 19.03 -10.73 14.78
CA PRO A 56 19.03 -10.13 13.45
C PRO A 56 18.21 -8.84 13.39
N GLY A 57 17.37 -8.55 14.38
CA GLY A 57 16.38 -7.51 14.34
C GLY A 57 15.06 -7.98 13.70
N ILE A 58 14.24 -7.03 13.28
CA ILE A 58 13.03 -7.28 12.50
C ILE A 58 13.14 -6.59 11.16
N GLN A 59 12.66 -7.24 10.13
CA GLN A 59 12.51 -6.64 8.81
C GLN A 59 11.07 -6.16 8.65
N VAL A 60 10.93 -4.86 8.39
CA VAL A 60 9.63 -4.27 8.07
C VAL A 60 9.18 -4.79 6.69
N PRO A 61 7.88 -5.10 6.49
CA PRO A 61 7.34 -5.41 5.17
C PRO A 61 7.71 -4.35 4.13
N SER A 62 7.90 -4.79 2.89
CA SER A 62 8.27 -3.90 1.79
C SER A 62 7.10 -3.09 1.23
N SER A 63 5.87 -3.46 1.55
CA SER A 63 4.66 -2.75 1.11
C SER A 63 4.23 -1.72 2.14
N GLU A 64 3.86 -0.53 1.69
CA GLU A 64 3.25 0.49 2.53
C GLU A 64 1.91 -0.01 3.10
N SER A 65 1.57 0.46 4.28
CA SER A 65 0.32 0.14 4.94
C SER A 65 -0.08 1.25 5.90
N GLU A 66 -1.30 1.72 5.77
CA GLU A 66 -1.87 2.70 6.70
C GLU A 66 -2.25 2.08 8.05
N ARG A 67 -2.44 0.77 8.08
CA ARG A 67 -2.91 0.04 9.26
C ARG A 67 -2.30 -1.36 9.32
N MET A 68 -0.98 -1.44 9.53
CA MET A 68 -0.34 -2.73 9.77
C MET A 68 -0.71 -3.21 11.17
N PRO A 69 -1.52 -4.27 11.32
CA PRO A 69 -1.92 -4.75 12.63
C PRO A 69 -0.76 -5.47 13.31
N LEU A 70 -0.63 -5.25 14.61
CA LEU A 70 0.18 -6.09 15.49
C LEU A 70 -0.76 -6.69 16.55
N PRO A 71 -1.42 -7.80 16.28
CA PRO A 71 -2.37 -8.39 17.21
C PRO A 71 -1.64 -8.83 18.49
N LEU A 72 -2.17 -8.37 19.62
CA LEU A 72 -1.67 -8.71 20.95
C LEU A 72 -2.82 -9.29 21.77
N TYR A 73 -2.54 -10.42 22.40
CA TYR A 73 -3.51 -11.13 23.24
C TYR A 73 -2.92 -11.36 24.62
N ILE A 74 -3.78 -11.43 25.62
CA ILE A 74 -3.41 -11.71 27.00
C ILE A 74 -4.28 -12.84 27.56
N ASP A 75 -3.65 -13.72 28.31
CA ASP A 75 -4.26 -14.69 29.21
C ASP A 75 -3.82 -14.36 30.63
N LEU A 76 -4.76 -13.91 31.46
CA LEU A 76 -4.44 -13.42 32.84
C LEU A 76 -4.43 -14.50 33.91
N ASP A 77 -5.05 -15.64 33.64
CA ASP A 77 -5.29 -16.68 34.64
C ASP A 77 -4.76 -18.06 34.25
N GLY A 78 -4.09 -18.15 33.09
CA GLY A 78 -3.54 -19.41 32.60
C GLY A 78 -4.59 -20.39 32.07
N SER A 79 -5.82 -19.91 31.83
CA SER A 79 -6.92 -20.76 31.33
C SER A 79 -6.81 -21.10 29.84
N SER A 80 -5.89 -20.47 29.13
CA SER A 80 -5.78 -20.47 27.68
C SER A 80 -6.92 -19.74 26.96
N GLU A 81 -7.68 -18.93 27.69
CA GLU A 81 -8.67 -18.01 27.14
C GLU A 81 -8.02 -16.67 26.78
N TRP A 82 -7.47 -16.59 25.58
CA TRP A 82 -6.78 -15.41 25.09
C TRP A 82 -7.74 -14.29 24.79
N ARG A 83 -7.50 -13.11 25.38
CA ARG A 83 -8.29 -11.88 25.15
C ARG A 83 -7.50 -10.89 24.32
N PRO A 84 -8.06 -10.33 23.24
CA PRO A 84 -7.38 -9.31 22.47
C PRO A 84 -7.20 -8.03 23.28
N LEU A 85 -6.03 -7.42 23.14
CA LEU A 85 -5.76 -6.08 23.68
C LEU A 85 -5.93 -5.04 22.59
N PRO A 86 -6.48 -3.86 22.92
CA PRO A 86 -6.53 -2.74 21.98
C PRO A 86 -5.10 -2.24 21.73
N ILE A 87 -4.70 -2.24 20.48
CA ILE A 87 -3.40 -1.72 20.05
C ILE A 87 -3.60 -0.69 18.94
N THR A 88 -2.68 0.27 18.86
CA THR A 88 -2.62 1.19 17.72
C THR A 88 -1.88 0.49 16.58
N PRO A 89 -2.47 0.37 15.38
CA PRO A 89 -1.79 -0.17 14.21
C PRO A 89 -0.55 0.67 13.86
N PHE A 90 0.45 0.03 13.28
CA PHE A 90 1.58 0.74 12.70
C PHE A 90 1.22 1.31 11.33
N VAL A 91 1.87 2.42 10.99
CA VAL A 91 1.92 2.95 9.63
C VAL A 91 3.26 2.56 9.03
N ILE A 92 3.24 1.95 7.86
CA ILE A 92 4.43 1.68 7.05
C ILE A 92 4.38 2.63 5.87
N THR A 93 5.37 3.48 5.77
CA THR A 93 5.49 4.47 4.69
C THR A 93 6.54 4.02 3.68
N GLY A 94 6.43 4.47 2.45
CA GLY A 94 7.47 4.29 1.46
C GLY A 94 8.78 4.97 1.86
N GLY A 95 9.85 4.62 1.16
CA GLY A 95 11.18 5.18 1.33
C GLY A 95 11.42 6.43 0.47
N ALA A 96 12.70 6.82 0.34
CA ALA A 96 13.10 7.89 -0.56
C ALA A 96 12.84 7.53 -2.03
N THR A 97 12.67 8.55 -2.87
CA THR A 97 12.45 8.39 -4.31
C THR A 97 13.61 7.66 -4.97
N THR A 98 13.32 6.58 -5.68
CA THR A 98 14.28 5.81 -6.50
C THR A 98 13.77 5.53 -7.91
N GLY A 99 12.49 5.78 -8.17
CA GLY A 99 11.83 5.60 -9.45
C GLY A 99 10.72 6.61 -9.66
N VAL A 100 10.22 6.68 -10.89
CA VAL A 100 9.09 7.51 -11.27
C VAL A 100 8.34 6.84 -12.42
N HIS A 101 7.00 6.88 -12.38
CA HIS A 101 6.12 6.39 -13.45
C HIS A 101 5.09 7.43 -13.84
N GLY A 102 4.71 7.43 -15.13
CA GLY A 102 3.66 8.29 -15.68
C GLY A 102 2.45 7.47 -16.15
N PHE A 103 1.26 7.99 -15.91
CA PHE A 103 0.00 7.36 -16.30
C PHE A 103 -0.86 8.38 -17.05
N ALA A 104 -1.28 8.04 -18.27
CA ALA A 104 -2.11 8.88 -19.12
C ALA A 104 -3.12 8.00 -19.88
N PRO A 105 -4.20 8.57 -20.43
CA PRO A 105 -5.06 7.86 -21.38
C PRO A 105 -4.25 7.32 -22.55
N SER A 106 -4.50 6.07 -22.94
CA SER A 106 -3.74 5.46 -24.04
C SER A 106 -4.19 5.90 -25.43
N VAL A 107 -5.40 6.47 -25.56
CA VAL A 107 -5.93 6.99 -26.82
C VAL A 107 -6.61 8.34 -26.58
N VAL A 108 -6.20 9.37 -27.32
CA VAL A 108 -6.77 10.72 -27.26
C VAL A 108 -6.95 11.30 -28.67
N GLU A 109 -7.78 12.33 -28.81
CA GLU A 109 -7.89 13.10 -30.05
C GLU A 109 -6.81 14.20 -30.13
N PRO A 110 -6.46 14.68 -31.33
CA PRO A 110 -5.57 15.81 -31.48
C PRO A 110 -6.10 17.06 -30.76
N GLY A 111 -5.31 17.61 -29.83
CA GLY A 111 -5.68 18.77 -29.03
C GLY A 111 -6.63 18.49 -27.88
N GLU A 112 -7.06 17.28 -27.68
CA GLU A 112 -7.81 16.87 -26.47
C GLU A 112 -6.96 17.10 -25.23
N ASN A 113 -7.54 17.71 -24.18
CA ASN A 113 -6.88 17.85 -22.89
C ASN A 113 -7.02 16.55 -22.10
N PHE A 114 -5.92 16.10 -21.51
CA PHE A 114 -5.89 14.92 -20.64
C PHE A 114 -4.95 15.14 -19.45
N GLU A 115 -5.16 14.37 -18.40
CA GLU A 115 -4.28 14.35 -17.24
C GLU A 115 -3.13 13.35 -17.45
N LEU A 116 -1.89 13.80 -17.18
CA LEU A 116 -0.74 12.95 -16.96
C LEU A 116 -0.47 12.90 -15.46
N SER A 117 -0.71 11.76 -14.84
CA SER A 117 -0.36 11.50 -13.44
C SER A 117 1.07 10.97 -13.36
N ILE A 118 1.90 11.63 -12.56
CA ILE A 118 3.32 11.28 -12.35
C ILE A 118 3.47 10.84 -10.91
N ARG A 119 3.91 9.60 -10.69
CA ARG A 119 4.09 9.01 -9.37
C ARG A 119 5.57 8.74 -9.09
N ALA A 120 6.11 9.38 -8.07
CA ALA A 120 7.43 9.10 -7.52
C ALA A 120 7.35 7.89 -6.58
N GLU A 121 8.30 6.97 -6.70
CA GLU A 121 8.29 5.67 -6.04
C GLU A 121 9.59 5.37 -5.33
N ASP A 122 9.50 4.58 -4.27
CA ASP A 122 10.65 3.92 -3.67
C ASP A 122 11.03 2.65 -4.45
N ARG A 123 12.08 1.95 -4.00
CA ARG A 123 12.56 0.71 -4.64
C ARG A 123 11.57 -0.47 -4.59
N PHE A 124 10.47 -0.34 -3.88
CA PHE A 124 9.42 -1.35 -3.72
C PHE A 124 8.11 -0.93 -4.36
N PHE A 125 8.13 0.15 -5.14
CA PHE A 125 6.96 0.73 -5.81
C PHE A 125 5.90 1.31 -4.86
N ASN A 126 6.27 1.62 -3.61
CA ASN A 126 5.42 2.42 -2.73
C ASN A 126 5.51 3.90 -3.13
N ARG A 127 4.54 4.71 -2.71
CA ARG A 127 4.67 6.17 -2.81
C ARG A 127 5.95 6.62 -2.11
N ALA A 128 6.81 7.32 -2.82
CA ALA A 128 8.00 7.89 -2.21
C ALA A 128 7.65 8.90 -1.12
N THR A 129 8.53 9.03 -0.14
CA THR A 129 8.39 9.99 0.96
C THR A 129 9.63 10.89 1.07
N GLY A 130 9.49 11.99 1.80
CA GLY A 130 10.55 12.99 1.95
C GLY A 130 10.52 14.01 0.81
N THR A 131 11.68 14.41 0.32
CA THR A 131 11.78 15.37 -0.79
C THR A 131 11.67 14.65 -2.11
N ILE A 132 10.64 14.96 -2.88
CA ILE A 132 10.42 14.48 -4.24
C ILE A 132 11.10 15.48 -5.19
N PRO A 133 12.02 15.05 -6.07
CA PRO A 133 12.66 15.94 -7.03
C PRO A 133 11.68 16.42 -8.09
N ALA A 134 12.01 17.51 -8.78
CA ALA A 134 11.33 17.88 -10.01
C ALA A 134 11.65 16.87 -11.11
N PHE A 135 10.66 16.58 -11.97
CA PHE A 135 10.81 15.70 -13.12
C PHE A 135 10.51 16.45 -14.41
N GLU A 136 11.40 16.32 -15.37
CA GLU A 136 11.11 16.68 -16.76
C GLU A 136 10.23 15.61 -17.40
N VAL A 137 9.17 16.05 -18.06
CA VAL A 137 8.29 15.25 -18.91
C VAL A 137 8.79 15.36 -20.33
N VAL A 138 9.36 14.29 -20.84
CA VAL A 138 9.92 14.23 -22.18
C VAL A 138 9.01 13.42 -23.08
N VAL A 139 8.52 14.03 -24.15
CA VAL A 139 7.61 13.39 -25.11
C VAL A 139 8.31 13.31 -26.47
N ASN A 140 8.49 12.10 -26.99
CA ASN A 140 9.23 11.85 -28.24
C ASN A 140 10.61 12.54 -28.27
N GLY A 141 11.29 12.67 -27.13
CA GLY A 141 12.62 13.27 -27.01
C GLY A 141 12.65 14.76 -26.74
N GLU A 142 11.51 15.45 -26.70
CA GLU A 142 11.38 16.87 -26.39
C GLU A 142 10.79 17.10 -25.00
N VAL A 143 11.36 18.02 -24.22
CA VAL A 143 10.82 18.40 -22.89
C VAL A 143 9.55 19.23 -23.10
N MET A 144 8.42 18.68 -22.69
CA MET A 144 7.10 19.31 -22.81
C MET A 144 6.66 20.02 -21.54
N ALA A 145 7.07 19.51 -20.37
CA ALA A 145 6.71 20.06 -19.07
C ALA A 145 7.76 19.70 -18.03
N THR A 146 7.68 20.36 -16.87
CA THR A 146 8.49 20.04 -15.70
C THR A 146 7.62 20.16 -14.45
N THR A 147 7.68 19.15 -13.56
CA THR A 147 7.01 19.22 -12.26
C THR A 147 7.78 20.12 -11.30
N SER A 148 7.17 20.51 -10.19
CA SER A 148 7.88 21.16 -9.10
C SER A 148 8.41 20.13 -8.11
N ALA A 149 9.58 20.39 -7.52
CA ALA A 149 10.02 19.62 -6.37
C ALA A 149 9.08 19.88 -5.16
N GLY A 150 8.83 18.86 -4.35
CA GLY A 150 7.90 18.96 -3.23
C GLY A 150 7.95 17.76 -2.29
N SER A 151 6.83 17.49 -1.63
CA SER A 151 6.64 16.34 -0.74
C SER A 151 5.57 15.36 -1.23
N ASP A 152 4.81 15.73 -2.26
CA ASP A 152 3.73 14.92 -2.78
C ASP A 152 4.26 13.93 -3.81
N ALA A 153 4.09 12.65 -3.55
CA ALA A 153 4.57 11.58 -4.43
C ALA A 153 3.81 11.55 -5.77
N ILE A 154 2.60 12.10 -5.82
CA ILE A 154 1.79 12.14 -7.03
C ILE A 154 1.61 13.60 -7.48
N THR A 155 1.97 13.87 -8.72
CA THR A 155 1.73 15.16 -9.38
C THR A 155 0.91 14.91 -10.65
N VAL A 156 -0.15 15.70 -10.85
CA VAL A 156 -0.98 15.64 -12.04
C VAL A 156 -0.76 16.88 -12.88
N LEU A 157 -0.52 16.69 -14.17
CA LEU A 157 -0.33 17.77 -15.16
C LEU A 157 -1.42 17.69 -16.23
N ASP A 158 -2.00 18.82 -16.57
CA ASP A 158 -2.85 18.95 -17.76
C ASP A 158 -1.96 19.00 -19.01
N MET A 159 -2.22 18.11 -19.95
CA MET A 159 -1.47 18.00 -21.21
C MET A 159 -2.39 17.90 -22.41
N SER A 160 -1.85 18.22 -23.58
CA SER A 160 -2.50 17.95 -24.88
C SER A 160 -1.45 17.70 -25.95
N LEU A 161 -1.80 16.90 -26.96
CA LEU A 161 -0.91 16.54 -28.07
C LEU A 161 -1.53 16.99 -29.39
N PRO A 162 -0.78 17.74 -30.25
CA PRO A 162 -1.41 18.49 -31.30
C PRO A 162 -1.74 17.73 -32.59
N ALA A 163 -1.10 16.58 -32.82
CA ALA A 163 -1.17 15.88 -34.11
C ALA A 163 -1.32 14.38 -33.96
N PRO A 164 -1.96 13.68 -34.91
CA PRO A 164 -2.01 12.22 -34.92
C PRO A 164 -0.61 11.58 -34.92
N GLY A 165 -0.47 10.47 -34.18
CA GLY A 165 0.77 9.72 -34.06
C GLY A 165 0.87 9.00 -32.73
N THR A 166 1.95 8.25 -32.56
CA THR A 166 2.27 7.58 -31.29
C THR A 166 3.28 8.42 -30.52
N TYR A 167 2.96 8.72 -29.27
CA TYR A 167 3.79 9.51 -28.38
C TYR A 167 4.31 8.64 -27.24
N TRP A 168 5.61 8.72 -27.00
CA TRP A 168 6.30 8.01 -25.93
C TRP A 168 6.68 9.00 -24.85
N ILE A 169 6.28 8.72 -23.62
CA ILE A 169 6.57 9.56 -22.47
C ILE A 169 7.74 8.95 -21.71
N SER A 170 8.74 9.76 -21.43
CA SER A 170 9.77 9.43 -20.44
C SER A 170 9.87 10.55 -19.40
N LEU A 171 10.28 10.17 -18.20
CA LEU A 171 10.40 11.04 -17.04
C LEU A 171 11.82 10.98 -16.52
N ARG A 172 12.39 12.11 -16.13
CA ARG A 172 13.71 12.13 -15.52
C ARG A 172 13.86 13.29 -14.55
N SER A 173 14.62 13.06 -13.46
CA SER A 173 15.04 14.14 -12.57
C SER A 173 16.04 15.05 -13.26
N GLU A 174 16.19 16.31 -12.81
CA GLU A 174 17.09 17.29 -13.38
C GLU A 174 18.56 16.80 -13.44
N ASP A 175 18.99 16.08 -12.43
CA ASP A 175 20.34 15.49 -12.36
C ASP A 175 20.48 14.17 -13.12
N GLY A 176 19.39 13.65 -13.69
CA GLY A 176 19.34 12.39 -14.42
C GLY A 176 19.52 11.12 -13.56
N SER A 177 19.56 11.24 -12.23
CA SER A 177 19.76 10.10 -11.32
C SER A 177 18.52 9.20 -11.22
N ILE A 178 17.33 9.76 -11.44
CA ILE A 178 16.04 9.05 -11.42
C ILE A 178 15.39 9.21 -12.78
N SER A 179 14.96 8.09 -13.36
CA SER A 179 14.24 8.08 -14.62
C SER A 179 13.17 7.01 -14.63
N GLY A 180 12.19 7.18 -15.49
CA GLY A 180 11.10 6.25 -15.71
C GLY A 180 10.33 6.57 -16.98
N GLU A 181 9.26 5.83 -17.20
CA GLU A 181 8.46 5.94 -18.42
C GLU A 181 6.99 6.06 -18.05
N GLY A 182 6.22 6.62 -18.98
CA GLY A 182 4.77 6.54 -18.99
C GLY A 182 4.28 5.52 -20.02
N ASN A 183 3.00 5.20 -19.99
CA ASN A 183 2.40 4.44 -21.07
C ASN A 183 2.42 5.26 -22.37
N PRO A 184 2.52 4.60 -23.55
CA PRO A 184 2.41 5.28 -24.83
C PRO A 184 1.01 5.85 -25.04
N ILE A 185 0.92 6.95 -25.78
CA ILE A 185 -0.34 7.59 -26.15
C ILE A 185 -0.49 7.54 -27.67
N LEU A 186 -1.56 6.95 -28.15
CA LEU A 186 -1.99 7.05 -29.53
C LEU A 186 -2.89 8.29 -29.69
N VAL A 187 -2.46 9.21 -30.50
CA VAL A 187 -3.31 10.36 -30.92
C VAL A 187 -3.92 10.03 -32.26
N GLU A 188 -5.25 9.96 -32.33
CA GLU A 188 -5.98 9.56 -33.52
C GLU A 188 -7.22 10.46 -33.75
N ASN A 189 -7.51 10.78 -34.99
CA ASN A 189 -8.73 11.53 -35.34
C ASN A 189 -9.95 10.62 -35.24
N ASN A 190 -10.93 10.98 -34.41
CA ASN A 190 -12.17 10.24 -34.21
C ASN A 190 -11.91 8.75 -33.93
N PRO A 191 -11.20 8.40 -32.86
CA PRO A 191 -10.89 7.00 -32.54
C PRO A 191 -12.17 6.20 -32.38
N GLU A 192 -12.22 5.05 -33.05
CA GLU A 192 -13.36 4.11 -32.97
C GLU A 192 -13.36 3.40 -31.61
N ASP A 193 -12.16 3.06 -31.10
CA ASP A 193 -11.97 2.37 -29.85
C ASP A 193 -11.09 3.18 -28.89
N ARG A 194 -11.33 2.98 -27.59
CA ARG A 194 -10.45 3.47 -26.51
C ARG A 194 -9.89 2.30 -25.73
N ILE A 195 -8.68 2.46 -25.21
CA ILE A 195 -8.02 1.44 -24.37
C ILE A 195 -8.20 1.83 -22.92
N TYR A 196 -8.74 0.89 -22.14
CA TYR A 196 -8.90 1.01 -20.70
C TYR A 196 -8.02 -0.02 -19.98
N TRP A 197 -7.41 0.42 -18.89
CA TRP A 197 -6.54 -0.41 -18.07
C TRP A 197 -7.26 -0.77 -16.77
N GLY A 198 -7.25 -2.05 -16.44
CA GLY A 198 -7.88 -2.50 -15.21
C GLY A 198 -7.32 -3.81 -14.70
N ASP A 199 -7.61 -4.10 -13.45
CA ASP A 199 -7.32 -5.38 -12.81
C ASP A 199 -8.63 -6.10 -12.50
N THR A 200 -8.75 -7.32 -13.00
CA THR A 200 -9.96 -8.14 -12.84
C THR A 200 -9.86 -9.15 -11.69
N HIS A 201 -8.75 -9.14 -10.95
CA HIS A 201 -8.53 -10.10 -9.85
C HIS A 201 -7.62 -9.52 -8.77
N GLY A 202 -8.21 -9.02 -7.69
CA GLY A 202 -7.44 -8.44 -6.58
C GLY A 202 -8.04 -8.75 -5.22
N HIS A 203 -7.15 -8.83 -4.22
CA HIS A 203 -7.47 -9.18 -2.84
C HIS A 203 -6.98 -8.12 -1.86
N SER A 204 -7.77 -7.85 -0.83
CA SER A 204 -7.35 -7.08 0.34
C SER A 204 -6.88 -8.00 1.47
N GLY A 205 -6.60 -7.41 2.63
CA GLY A 205 -6.26 -8.16 3.85
C GLY A 205 -7.39 -9.04 4.40
N TYR A 206 -8.58 -8.99 3.84
CA TYR A 206 -9.67 -9.90 4.22
C TYR A 206 -9.45 -11.32 3.68
N SER A 207 -8.73 -11.47 2.58
CA SER A 207 -8.28 -12.79 2.14
C SER A 207 -6.74 -12.88 2.08
N GLU A 208 -6.14 -12.95 0.93
CA GLU A 208 -4.70 -13.25 0.78
C GLU A 208 -3.85 -12.00 0.53
N GLY A 209 -4.50 -10.87 0.30
CA GLY A 209 -3.83 -9.60 0.05
C GLY A 209 -3.33 -8.94 1.34
N ILE A 210 -2.80 -7.75 1.17
CA ILE A 210 -2.33 -6.89 2.25
C ILE A 210 -3.07 -5.55 2.19
N GLY A 211 -3.20 -4.90 3.34
CA GLY A 211 -3.88 -3.62 3.44
C GLY A 211 -5.40 -3.73 3.59
N THR A 212 -6.03 -2.59 3.71
CA THR A 212 -7.48 -2.47 3.85
C THR A 212 -8.17 -2.44 2.48
N VAL A 213 -9.48 -2.65 2.44
CA VAL A 213 -10.30 -2.47 1.22
C VAL A 213 -10.17 -1.04 0.70
N ASP A 214 -10.19 -0.07 1.60
CA ASP A 214 -10.00 1.35 1.25
C ASP A 214 -8.64 1.60 0.58
N TYR A 215 -7.56 1.05 1.14
CA TYR A 215 -6.23 1.12 0.53
C TYR A 215 -6.21 0.49 -0.87
N PHE A 216 -6.82 -0.68 -1.03
CA PHE A 216 -6.92 -1.37 -2.32
C PHE A 216 -7.58 -0.50 -3.39
N MET A 217 -8.76 0.06 -3.08
CA MET A 217 -9.50 0.92 -4.01
C MET A 217 -8.74 2.21 -4.32
N ARG A 218 -8.20 2.88 -3.29
CA ARG A 218 -7.40 4.10 -3.46
C ARG A 218 -6.15 3.84 -4.31
N PHE A 219 -5.45 2.74 -4.05
CA PHE A 219 -4.27 2.38 -4.84
C PHE A 219 -4.63 2.19 -6.32
N ALA A 220 -5.70 1.45 -6.60
CA ALA A 220 -6.14 1.23 -7.97
C ALA A 220 -6.49 2.54 -8.70
N ARG A 221 -7.29 3.41 -8.06
CA ARG A 221 -7.74 4.67 -8.66
C ARG A 221 -6.66 5.73 -8.72
N ASP A 222 -5.99 5.99 -7.60
CA ASP A 222 -5.14 7.19 -7.44
C ASP A 222 -3.66 6.90 -7.74
N ASP A 223 -3.17 5.70 -7.41
CA ASP A 223 -1.77 5.33 -7.55
C ASP A 223 -1.46 4.66 -8.89
N ALA A 224 -2.22 3.61 -9.22
CA ALA A 224 -2.08 2.86 -10.46
C ALA A 224 -2.86 3.48 -11.62
N ARG A 225 -3.76 4.44 -11.33
CA ARG A 225 -4.58 5.14 -12.34
C ARG A 225 -5.31 4.18 -13.27
N LEU A 226 -5.81 3.09 -12.69
CA LEU A 226 -6.65 2.15 -13.42
C LEU A 226 -7.99 2.79 -13.78
N ASP A 227 -8.55 2.39 -14.88
CA ASP A 227 -9.90 2.80 -15.30
C ASP A 227 -10.98 1.96 -14.62
N PHE A 228 -10.64 0.74 -14.18
CA PHE A 228 -11.52 -0.13 -13.40
C PHE A 228 -10.74 -1.16 -12.58
N VAL A 229 -11.35 -1.66 -11.51
CA VAL A 229 -10.81 -2.75 -10.70
C VAL A 229 -11.92 -3.68 -10.24
N THR A 230 -11.63 -4.96 -10.12
CA THR A 230 -12.51 -5.94 -9.50
C THR A 230 -11.93 -6.39 -8.16
N HIS A 231 -12.66 -6.18 -7.09
CA HIS A 231 -12.32 -6.71 -5.78
C HIS A 231 -12.89 -8.12 -5.64
N SER A 232 -12.03 -9.13 -5.66
CA SER A 232 -12.41 -10.55 -5.80
C SER A 232 -12.01 -11.38 -4.57
N GLU A 233 -12.47 -10.99 -3.38
CA GLU A 233 -12.22 -11.73 -2.15
C GLU A 233 -12.80 -13.15 -2.18
N HIS A 234 -12.19 -14.04 -1.42
CA HIS A 234 -12.73 -15.39 -1.22
C HIS A 234 -13.97 -15.34 -0.34
N ASP A 235 -15.12 -15.71 -0.88
CA ASP A 235 -16.42 -15.68 -0.20
C ASP A 235 -16.43 -16.54 1.08
N VAL A 236 -15.70 -17.64 1.08
CA VAL A 236 -15.58 -18.56 2.23
C VAL A 236 -14.85 -17.93 3.44
N TRP A 237 -14.19 -16.82 3.26
CA TRP A 237 -13.44 -16.13 4.32
C TRP A 237 -14.11 -14.86 4.81
N LEU A 238 -15.14 -14.40 4.13
CA LEU A 238 -15.84 -13.17 4.44
C LEU A 238 -16.99 -13.41 5.42
N ASP A 239 -17.14 -12.52 6.38
CA ASP A 239 -18.37 -12.36 7.14
C ASP A 239 -19.30 -11.31 6.48
N ALA A 240 -20.51 -11.19 7.03
CA ALA A 240 -21.50 -10.26 6.50
C ALA A 240 -21.08 -8.79 6.64
N GLY A 241 -20.31 -8.45 7.68
CA GLY A 241 -19.81 -7.10 7.92
C GLY A 241 -18.71 -6.72 6.92
N GLU A 242 -17.78 -7.63 6.67
CA GLU A 242 -16.71 -7.46 5.69
C GLU A 242 -17.26 -7.33 4.26
N TRP A 243 -18.25 -8.16 3.91
CA TRP A 243 -18.97 -8.03 2.64
C TRP A 243 -19.64 -6.67 2.46
N GLU A 244 -20.29 -6.16 3.50
CA GLU A 244 -20.92 -4.83 3.44
C GLU A 244 -19.87 -3.71 3.33
N LEU A 245 -18.70 -3.85 3.95
CA LEU A 245 -17.59 -2.90 3.80
C LEU A 245 -17.09 -2.86 2.35
N ILE A 246 -16.91 -4.01 1.71
CA ILE A 246 -16.50 -4.10 0.30
C ILE A 246 -17.54 -3.41 -0.60
N ARG A 247 -18.82 -3.71 -0.41
CA ARG A 247 -19.90 -3.09 -1.20
C ARG A 247 -19.93 -1.56 -1.06
N ARG A 248 -19.75 -1.06 0.17
CA ARG A 248 -19.68 0.40 0.40
C ARG A 248 -18.47 1.03 -0.22
N ALA A 249 -17.28 0.44 -0.07
CA ALA A 249 -16.07 0.93 -0.69
C ALA A 249 -16.21 0.96 -2.22
N SER A 250 -16.71 -0.11 -2.84
CA SER A 250 -16.94 -0.12 -4.28
C SER A 250 -17.86 1.01 -4.75
N ALA A 251 -18.93 1.30 -3.98
CA ALA A 251 -19.85 2.40 -4.33
C ALA A 251 -19.27 3.80 -4.04
N GLU A 252 -18.38 3.92 -3.05
CA GLU A 252 -17.74 5.19 -2.68
C GLU A 252 -16.66 5.61 -3.68
N TYR A 253 -15.92 4.62 -4.19
CA TYR A 253 -14.85 4.87 -5.15
C TYR A 253 -15.31 4.89 -6.60
N ASP A 254 -16.53 4.40 -6.91
CA ASP A 254 -17.11 4.45 -8.25
C ASP A 254 -17.32 5.91 -8.70
N GLU A 255 -16.58 6.31 -9.73
CA GLU A 255 -16.66 7.64 -10.32
C GLU A 255 -16.97 7.50 -11.82
N PRO A 256 -18.26 7.61 -12.22
CA PRO A 256 -18.67 7.34 -13.58
C PRO A 256 -17.88 8.10 -14.64
N GLY A 257 -17.26 7.36 -15.56
CA GLY A 257 -16.41 7.90 -16.61
C GLY A 257 -14.96 8.16 -16.23
N LYS A 258 -14.56 7.80 -15.00
CA LYS A 258 -13.17 7.90 -14.53
C LYS A 258 -12.64 6.62 -13.89
N PHE A 259 -13.47 5.99 -13.03
CA PHE A 259 -13.08 4.77 -12.31
C PHE A 259 -14.31 3.97 -11.89
#